data_5e078618c672ce90a576f3c18bee5151
#
_entry.id   5e078618c672ce90a576f3c18bee5151
#
_cell.length_a   1.000
_cell.length_b   1.000
_cell.length_c   1.000
_cell.angle_alpha   90.00
_cell.angle_beta   90.00
_cell.angle_gamma   90.00
#
_symmetry.space_group_name_H-M   'P 1'
#
loop_
_entity.id
_entity.type
_entity.pdbx_description
1 polymer ?
#
loop_
_entity_poly.entity_id
_entity_poly.type
_entity_poly.pdbx_seq_one_letter_code
_entity_poly.pdbx_strand_id
1 'polypeptide(L)'
;TAVRILPGENDVSRMTPLKTGRVPLCACGIASYYGSEGVLMFADPNWGPQPIRVITTSIASFGLGIAVAGDIDVKSPKDLKGKRVSWIRGDDALNLGTEAYLAFGGLTWDDVEKVEFPGYGRAFEGIISDQVDTAFTVSVAPPPQQLAASPRGIVWPELDPNDKEGWKRLQAVAPYFQPHKVTSAAGEYSKDNPWIGASYPYPILVANADTDPKLADSLIRVFHEDFDKYKDAAPGNGGYSLDSQNLEWVIPFHDAVVAYYKEIGEWTDAMQAHQDKLVKRQNILMQTWKTYTGNNPPSDEEAFRDGWMDARATALEAAGMNPVFR
;
A
#
# COMPACT_ATOMS: atom_id res chain seq x y z
N THR A 1 -10.21 14.01 23.07
CA THR A 1 -11.08 13.28 22.14
C THR A 1 -10.82 11.79 22.30
N ALA A 2 -11.87 10.97 22.45
CA ALA A 2 -11.72 9.52 22.52
C ALA A 2 -11.74 8.95 21.10
N VAL A 3 -10.76 8.10 20.76
CA VAL A 3 -10.69 7.37 19.50
C VAL A 3 -11.08 5.92 19.74
N ARG A 4 -12.01 5.40 18.93
CA ARG A 4 -12.38 3.99 18.94
C ARG A 4 -11.86 3.34 17.65
N ILE A 5 -11.06 2.27 17.81
CA ILE A 5 -10.50 1.52 16.70
C ILE A 5 -11.42 0.33 16.39
N LEU A 6 -11.73 0.14 15.11
CA LEU A 6 -12.34 -1.08 14.57
C LEU A 6 -11.26 -1.82 13.77
N PRO A 7 -10.75 -2.95 14.26
CA PRO A 7 -9.74 -3.71 13.53
C PRO A 7 -10.34 -4.37 12.28
N GLY A 8 -9.57 -4.45 11.20
CA GLY A 8 -9.88 -5.21 10.00
C GLY A 8 -8.78 -6.22 9.71
N GLU A 9 -9.15 -7.43 9.31
CA GLU A 9 -8.22 -8.55 9.10
C GLU A 9 -7.64 -8.60 7.68
N ASN A 10 -8.31 -7.94 6.74
CA ASN A 10 -7.87 -7.81 5.34
C ASN A 10 -8.31 -6.44 4.80
N ASP A 11 -7.90 -6.13 3.58
CA ASP A 11 -8.14 -4.83 2.95
C ASP A 11 -9.63 -4.52 2.79
N VAL A 12 -10.44 -5.48 2.37
CA VAL A 12 -11.90 -5.29 2.21
C VAL A 12 -12.56 -5.01 3.55
N SER A 13 -12.28 -5.81 4.58
CA SER A 13 -12.87 -5.64 5.92
C SER A 13 -12.44 -4.34 6.59
N ARG A 14 -11.24 -3.84 6.26
CA ARG A 14 -10.71 -2.55 6.74
C ARG A 14 -11.37 -1.36 6.04
N MET A 15 -11.59 -1.46 4.72
CA MET A 15 -12.16 -0.37 3.91
C MET A 15 -13.70 -0.31 3.98
N THR A 16 -14.39 -1.44 4.21
CA THR A 16 -15.87 -1.49 4.26
C THR A 16 -16.49 -0.50 5.25
N PRO A 17 -16.01 -0.35 6.49
CA PRO A 17 -16.57 0.64 7.41
C PRO A 17 -16.44 2.08 6.93
N LEU A 18 -15.36 2.44 6.21
CA LEU A 18 -15.19 3.75 5.60
C LEU A 18 -16.20 3.95 4.46
N LYS A 19 -16.28 3.01 3.53
CA LYS A 19 -17.22 3.04 2.41
C LYS A 19 -18.68 3.20 2.85
N THR A 20 -19.06 2.52 3.94
CA THR A 20 -20.44 2.55 4.46
C THR A 20 -20.72 3.72 5.40
N GLY A 21 -19.75 4.62 5.62
CA GLY A 21 -19.88 5.75 6.54
C GLY A 21 -19.96 5.37 8.03
N ARG A 22 -19.64 4.11 8.37
CA ARG A 22 -19.63 3.63 9.76
C ARG A 22 -18.47 4.20 10.57
N VAL A 23 -17.37 4.53 9.91
CA VAL A 23 -16.23 5.26 10.44
C VAL A 23 -15.87 6.40 9.51
N PRO A 24 -15.42 7.55 10.03
CA PRO A 24 -14.99 8.68 9.20
C PRO A 24 -13.59 8.51 8.60
N LEU A 25 -12.78 7.58 9.13
CA LEU A 25 -11.36 7.43 8.80
C LEU A 25 -10.96 5.97 8.71
N CYS A 26 -9.97 5.70 7.87
CA CYS A 26 -9.25 4.42 7.83
C CYS A 26 -7.74 4.67 7.86
N ALA A 27 -7.03 3.99 8.75
CA ALA A 27 -5.58 3.84 8.68
C ALA A 27 -5.28 2.63 7.80
N CYS A 28 -4.98 2.88 6.54
CA CYS A 28 -4.87 1.86 5.49
C CYS A 28 -3.45 1.81 4.92
N GLY A 29 -3.19 0.79 4.11
CA GLY A 29 -2.04 0.71 3.22
C GLY A 29 -2.43 1.06 1.78
N ILE A 30 -1.72 0.43 0.83
CA ILE A 30 -1.91 0.66 -0.61
C ILE A 30 -3.31 0.25 -1.11
N ALA A 31 -4.03 -0.60 -0.39
CA ALA A 31 -5.41 -0.92 -0.69
C ALA A 31 -6.33 0.31 -0.79
N SER A 32 -5.98 1.42 -0.11
CA SER A 32 -6.67 2.69 -0.30
C SER A 32 -6.57 3.22 -1.73
N TYR A 33 -5.42 3.01 -2.40
CA TYR A 33 -5.25 3.33 -3.82
C TYR A 33 -6.08 2.38 -4.70
N TYR A 34 -6.03 1.08 -4.44
CA TYR A 34 -6.84 0.11 -5.19
C TYR A 34 -8.33 0.40 -5.06
N GLY A 35 -8.80 0.72 -3.86
CA GLY A 35 -10.17 1.13 -3.62
C GLY A 35 -10.54 2.46 -4.29
N SER A 36 -9.61 3.42 -4.35
CA SER A 36 -9.79 4.68 -5.07
C SER A 36 -9.94 4.46 -6.59
N GLU A 37 -9.22 3.49 -7.14
CA GLU A 37 -9.22 3.14 -8.56
C GLU A 37 -10.32 2.12 -8.94
N GLY A 38 -10.90 1.40 -7.98
CA GLY A 38 -11.84 0.32 -8.21
C GLY A 38 -11.22 -0.88 -8.93
N VAL A 39 -10.00 -1.28 -8.55
CA VAL A 39 -9.23 -2.36 -9.19
C VAL A 39 -8.99 -3.51 -8.23
N LEU A 40 -8.52 -4.64 -8.76
CA LEU A 40 -8.24 -5.85 -8.00
C LEU A 40 -9.49 -6.32 -7.24
N MET A 41 -9.39 -6.59 -5.94
CA MET A 41 -10.55 -6.99 -5.11
C MET A 41 -11.67 -5.94 -5.05
N PHE A 42 -11.41 -4.71 -5.45
CA PHE A 42 -12.41 -3.63 -5.53
C PHE A 42 -13.05 -3.50 -6.94
N ALA A 43 -12.63 -4.30 -7.92
CA ALA A 43 -13.28 -4.46 -9.22
C ALA A 43 -14.48 -5.44 -9.09
N ASP A 44 -15.40 -5.14 -8.18
CA ASP A 44 -16.52 -5.99 -7.75
C ASP A 44 -17.82 -5.19 -7.79
N PRO A 45 -18.98 -5.79 -8.17
CA PRO A 45 -20.27 -5.10 -8.25
C PRO A 45 -20.66 -4.31 -7.00
N ASN A 46 -20.23 -4.77 -5.84
CA ASN A 46 -20.52 -4.12 -4.55
C ASN A 46 -19.51 -3.05 -4.17
N TRP A 47 -18.44 -2.86 -4.97
CA TRP A 47 -17.37 -1.92 -4.66
C TRP A 47 -17.24 -0.78 -5.67
N GLY A 48 -16.47 -0.97 -6.71
CA GLY A 48 -16.08 0.08 -7.64
C GLY A 48 -15.18 1.14 -7.04
N PRO A 49 -14.82 2.18 -7.81
CA PRO A 49 -13.97 3.28 -7.36
C PRO A 49 -14.62 4.07 -6.24
N GLN A 50 -13.83 4.41 -5.20
CA GLN A 50 -14.28 5.15 -4.04
C GLN A 50 -13.67 6.57 -4.01
N PRO A 51 -14.42 7.61 -3.60
CA PRO A 51 -13.93 8.99 -3.55
C PRO A 51 -13.06 9.22 -2.31
N ILE A 52 -11.95 8.51 -2.21
CA ILE A 52 -11.03 8.54 -1.07
C ILE A 52 -10.17 9.80 -1.11
N ARG A 53 -9.86 10.35 0.07
CA ARG A 53 -8.97 11.50 0.30
C ARG A 53 -7.95 11.17 1.38
N VAL A 54 -6.70 11.59 1.16
CA VAL A 54 -5.63 11.49 2.17
C VAL A 54 -5.79 12.59 3.20
N ILE A 55 -5.64 12.22 4.49
CA ILE A 55 -5.47 13.17 5.59
C ILE A 55 -3.98 13.36 5.87
N THR A 56 -3.24 12.27 6.05
CA THR A 56 -1.78 12.30 6.24
C THR A 56 -1.15 11.00 5.77
N THR A 57 0.10 11.07 5.39
CA THR A 57 0.95 9.93 5.04
C THR A 57 2.03 9.74 6.10
N SER A 58 2.74 8.62 6.05
CA SER A 58 3.88 8.37 6.93
C SER A 58 5.02 7.74 6.13
N ILE A 59 6.21 8.33 6.16
CA ILE A 59 7.43 7.71 5.64
C ILE A 59 8.38 7.52 6.82
N ALA A 60 8.40 6.30 7.35
CA ALA A 60 9.17 5.96 8.53
C ALA A 60 10.47 5.23 8.21
N SER A 61 11.25 4.90 9.24
CA SER A 61 12.53 4.19 9.13
C SER A 61 12.42 2.70 8.79
N PHE A 62 11.21 2.16 8.73
CA PHE A 62 10.93 0.78 8.33
C PHE A 62 10.63 0.67 6.83
N GLY A 63 10.73 -0.54 6.29
CA GLY A 63 10.43 -0.84 4.89
C GLY A 63 9.34 -1.89 4.73
N LEU A 64 8.99 -2.12 3.48
CA LEU A 64 8.11 -3.19 3.05
C LEU A 64 8.90 -4.13 2.15
N GLY A 65 8.83 -5.44 2.41
CA GLY A 65 9.60 -6.39 1.63
C GLY A 65 9.28 -7.84 1.93
N ILE A 66 10.02 -8.72 1.27
CA ILE A 66 9.92 -10.15 1.48
C ILE A 66 10.80 -10.53 2.68
N ALA A 67 10.18 -10.99 3.77
CA ALA A 67 10.88 -11.67 4.85
C ALA A 67 11.18 -13.10 4.41
N VAL A 68 12.42 -13.52 4.54
CA VAL A 68 12.90 -14.88 4.22
C VAL A 68 13.42 -15.55 5.49
N ALA A 69 13.20 -16.85 5.65
CA ALA A 69 13.82 -17.61 6.73
C ALA A 69 15.35 -17.52 6.64
N GLY A 70 16.02 -17.23 7.77
CA GLY A 70 17.46 -16.95 7.81
C GLY A 70 18.36 -18.15 7.50
N ASP A 71 17.82 -19.35 7.51
CA ASP A 71 18.49 -20.61 7.12
C ASP A 71 18.45 -20.84 5.59
N ILE A 72 17.78 -19.97 4.84
CA ILE A 72 17.70 -20.02 3.36
C ILE A 72 18.69 -19.00 2.77
N ASP A 73 19.55 -19.45 1.86
CA ASP A 73 20.54 -18.57 1.18
C ASP A 73 19.85 -17.73 0.10
N VAL A 74 19.35 -16.56 0.52
CA VAL A 74 18.72 -15.55 -0.36
C VAL A 74 19.29 -14.18 0.01
N LYS A 75 19.97 -13.53 -0.91
CA LYS A 75 20.59 -12.21 -0.75
C LYS A 75 19.86 -11.13 -1.54
N SER A 76 19.25 -11.52 -2.65
CA SER A 76 18.53 -10.62 -3.54
C SER A 76 17.29 -11.33 -4.10
N PRO A 77 16.30 -10.61 -4.65
CA PRO A 77 15.08 -11.24 -5.16
C PRO A 77 15.28 -12.30 -6.25
N LYS A 78 16.36 -12.25 -7.03
CA LYS A 78 16.68 -13.27 -8.03
C LYS A 78 16.93 -14.66 -7.41
N ASP A 79 17.38 -14.69 -6.15
CA ASP A 79 17.69 -15.92 -5.42
C ASP A 79 16.42 -16.64 -4.91
N LEU A 80 15.25 -16.03 -5.10
CA LEU A 80 13.94 -16.63 -4.82
C LEU A 80 13.53 -17.71 -5.84
N LYS A 81 14.25 -17.83 -6.96
CA LYS A 81 13.94 -18.86 -7.97
C LYS A 81 13.90 -20.26 -7.35
N GLY A 82 12.77 -20.96 -7.54
CA GLY A 82 12.53 -22.30 -7.00
C GLY A 82 12.30 -22.36 -5.50
N LYS A 83 12.19 -21.22 -4.79
CA LYS A 83 11.82 -21.17 -3.36
C LYS A 83 10.32 -21.25 -3.17
N ARG A 84 9.89 -21.69 -1.99
CA ARG A 84 8.49 -21.70 -1.57
C ARG A 84 8.08 -20.28 -1.14
N VAL A 85 7.19 -19.66 -1.90
CA VAL A 85 6.77 -18.27 -1.71
C VAL A 85 5.29 -18.22 -1.33
N SER A 86 4.95 -17.52 -0.24
CA SER A 86 3.58 -17.45 0.24
C SER A 86 2.68 -16.63 -0.71
N TRP A 87 1.48 -17.17 -0.94
CA TRP A 87 0.35 -16.47 -1.51
C TRP A 87 -0.75 -16.36 -0.47
N ILE A 88 -1.25 -15.15 -0.21
CA ILE A 88 -2.25 -14.93 0.84
C ILE A 88 -3.61 -14.70 0.21
N ARG A 89 -4.56 -15.59 0.49
CA ARG A 89 -5.91 -15.52 -0.06
C ARG A 89 -6.61 -14.23 0.36
N GLY A 90 -7.11 -13.47 -0.63
CA GLY A 90 -7.86 -12.24 -0.40
C GLY A 90 -7.02 -11.06 0.10
N ASP A 91 -5.69 -11.09 -0.10
CA ASP A 91 -4.80 -9.96 0.22
C ASP A 91 -3.94 -9.59 -1.00
N ASP A 92 -4.54 -8.83 -1.92
CA ASP A 92 -3.86 -8.39 -3.14
C ASP A 92 -2.67 -7.47 -2.85
N ALA A 93 -2.70 -6.69 -1.75
CA ALA A 93 -1.60 -5.80 -1.40
C ALA A 93 -0.31 -6.57 -1.08
N LEU A 94 -0.41 -7.66 -0.32
CA LEU A 94 0.75 -8.50 0.01
C LEU A 94 1.20 -9.32 -1.19
N ASN A 95 0.27 -9.86 -1.97
CA ASN A 95 0.59 -10.65 -3.16
C ASN A 95 1.25 -9.82 -4.26
N LEU A 96 0.74 -8.60 -4.53
CA LEU A 96 1.36 -7.66 -5.47
C LEU A 96 2.73 -7.17 -4.97
N GLY A 97 2.88 -6.97 -3.67
CA GLY A 97 4.18 -6.67 -3.07
C GLY A 97 5.20 -7.78 -3.32
N THR A 98 4.78 -9.04 -3.15
CA THR A 98 5.59 -10.21 -3.49
C THR A 98 5.95 -10.22 -4.98
N GLU A 99 4.96 -10.06 -5.86
CA GLU A 99 5.15 -10.04 -7.31
C GLU A 99 6.11 -8.94 -7.75
N ALA A 100 6.03 -7.75 -7.15
CA ALA A 100 6.93 -6.65 -7.43
C ALA A 100 8.39 -6.99 -7.09
N TYR A 101 8.62 -7.68 -5.96
CA TYR A 101 9.96 -8.16 -5.60
C TYR A 101 10.45 -9.28 -6.52
N LEU A 102 9.59 -10.22 -6.90
CA LEU A 102 9.92 -11.23 -7.92
C LEU A 102 10.31 -10.54 -9.24
N ALA A 103 9.52 -9.59 -9.71
CA ALA A 103 9.77 -8.83 -10.93
C ALA A 103 11.11 -8.05 -10.87
N PHE A 104 11.49 -7.49 -9.71
CA PHE A 104 12.83 -6.90 -9.53
C PHE A 104 13.91 -7.91 -9.88
N GLY A 105 13.82 -9.13 -9.37
CA GLY A 105 14.74 -10.24 -9.64
C GLY A 105 14.63 -10.83 -11.06
N GLY A 106 13.71 -10.33 -11.90
CA GLY A 106 13.44 -10.89 -13.22
C GLY A 106 12.67 -12.21 -13.17
N LEU A 107 11.92 -12.44 -12.08
CA LEU A 107 11.13 -13.64 -11.85
C LEU A 107 9.63 -13.31 -11.93
N THR A 108 8.84 -14.36 -12.11
CA THR A 108 7.38 -14.38 -12.03
C THR A 108 6.92 -15.42 -11.01
N TRP A 109 5.62 -15.55 -10.81
CA TRP A 109 5.05 -16.62 -9.99
C TRP A 109 5.32 -18.03 -10.54
N ASP A 110 5.61 -18.16 -11.83
CA ASP A 110 5.96 -19.45 -12.47
C ASP A 110 7.39 -19.90 -12.16
N ASP A 111 8.25 -19.00 -11.68
CA ASP A 111 9.64 -19.29 -11.31
C ASP A 111 9.82 -19.76 -9.86
N VAL A 112 8.74 -19.77 -9.06
CA VAL A 112 8.73 -20.08 -7.62
C VAL A 112 7.67 -21.13 -7.29
N GLU A 113 7.81 -21.80 -6.14
CA GLU A 113 6.75 -22.66 -5.61
C GLU A 113 5.75 -21.81 -4.81
N LYS A 114 4.58 -21.54 -5.41
CA LYS A 114 3.53 -20.79 -4.77
C LYS A 114 2.81 -21.62 -3.70
N VAL A 115 2.89 -21.22 -2.44
CA VAL A 115 2.22 -21.87 -1.30
C VAL A 115 1.10 -20.98 -0.77
N GLU A 116 -0.14 -21.46 -0.87
CA GLU A 116 -1.32 -20.69 -0.50
C GLU A 116 -1.63 -20.76 1.00
N PHE A 117 -1.91 -19.61 1.62
CA PHE A 117 -2.33 -19.48 3.02
C PHE A 117 -3.65 -18.72 3.15
N PRO A 118 -4.48 -19.08 4.15
CA PRO A 118 -5.77 -18.42 4.39
C PRO A 118 -5.64 -17.02 5.00
N GLY A 119 -4.42 -16.59 5.40
CA GLY A 119 -4.19 -15.28 5.99
C GLY A 119 -2.72 -15.02 6.33
N TYR A 120 -2.42 -13.75 6.56
CA TYR A 120 -1.08 -13.23 6.80
C TYR A 120 -0.35 -13.91 7.98
N GLY A 121 -1.00 -14.02 9.14
CA GLY A 121 -0.40 -14.68 10.32
C GLY A 121 -0.05 -16.15 10.05
N ARG A 122 -0.91 -16.85 9.30
CA ARG A 122 -0.69 -18.25 8.94
C ARG A 122 0.50 -18.45 8.01
N ALA A 123 0.77 -17.50 7.11
CA ALA A 123 1.95 -17.54 6.26
C ALA A 123 3.25 -17.48 7.10
N PHE A 124 3.30 -16.63 8.13
CA PHE A 124 4.45 -16.54 9.04
C PHE A 124 4.58 -17.77 9.95
N GLU A 125 3.48 -18.30 10.48
CA GLU A 125 3.48 -19.60 11.16
C GLU A 125 4.05 -20.71 10.24
N GLY A 126 3.68 -20.67 8.96
CA GLY A 126 4.19 -21.55 7.90
C GLY A 126 5.69 -21.40 7.68
N ILE A 127 6.25 -20.19 7.73
CA ILE A 127 7.71 -19.97 7.63
C ILE A 127 8.39 -20.61 8.86
N ILE A 128 7.92 -20.31 10.06
CA ILE A 128 8.51 -20.82 11.32
C ILE A 128 8.49 -22.35 11.37
N SER A 129 7.43 -22.98 10.81
CA SER A 129 7.25 -24.44 10.79
C SER A 129 7.77 -25.12 9.51
N ASP A 130 8.57 -24.41 8.68
CA ASP A 130 9.20 -24.91 7.45
C ASP A 130 8.23 -25.41 6.37
N GLN A 131 7.04 -24.83 6.30
CA GLN A 131 6.07 -25.09 5.23
C GLN A 131 6.28 -24.18 4.00
N VAL A 132 6.86 -22.99 4.22
CA VAL A 132 7.15 -21.98 3.21
C VAL A 132 8.44 -21.24 3.60
N ASP A 133 9.09 -20.59 2.65
CA ASP A 133 10.38 -19.94 2.90
C ASP A 133 10.24 -18.44 3.11
N THR A 134 9.18 -17.83 2.58
CA THR A 134 9.06 -16.36 2.53
C THR A 134 7.63 -15.85 2.64
N ALA A 135 7.48 -14.61 3.12
CA ALA A 135 6.24 -13.84 3.04
C ALA A 135 6.53 -12.33 2.93
N PHE A 136 5.69 -11.61 2.16
CA PHE A 136 5.77 -10.15 2.09
C PHE A 136 5.17 -9.50 3.35
N THR A 137 5.82 -8.42 3.83
CA THR A 137 5.41 -7.77 5.09
C THR A 137 6.02 -6.39 5.28
N VAL A 138 5.56 -5.71 6.33
CA VAL A 138 6.22 -4.53 6.93
C VAL A 138 7.33 -5.00 7.86
N SER A 139 8.52 -4.45 7.74
CA SER A 139 9.73 -4.94 8.40
C SER A 139 9.70 -4.90 9.95
N VAL A 140 8.82 -4.10 10.55
CA VAL A 140 8.66 -3.96 12.01
C VAL A 140 7.40 -4.63 12.58
N ALA A 141 6.62 -5.32 11.75
CA ALA A 141 5.41 -6.00 12.19
C ALA A 141 5.71 -7.13 13.19
N PRO A 142 4.76 -7.53 14.06
CA PRO A 142 4.98 -8.61 15.02
C PRO A 142 5.37 -9.96 14.39
N PRO A 143 4.78 -10.45 13.29
CA PRO A 143 5.15 -11.75 12.73
C PRO A 143 6.61 -11.87 12.27
N PRO A 144 7.22 -10.90 11.53
CA PRO A 144 8.66 -10.97 11.23
C PRO A 144 9.55 -10.89 12.47
N GLN A 145 9.12 -10.21 13.55
CA GLN A 145 9.84 -10.23 14.82
C GLN A 145 9.83 -11.64 15.45
N GLN A 146 8.70 -12.35 15.37
CA GLN A 146 8.59 -13.74 15.83
C GLN A 146 9.47 -14.66 14.98
N LEU A 147 9.52 -14.47 13.67
CA LEU A 147 10.41 -15.24 12.79
C LEU A 147 11.88 -14.98 13.14
N ALA A 148 12.29 -13.73 13.34
CA ALA A 148 13.65 -13.38 13.75
C ALA A 148 14.06 -14.04 15.07
N ALA A 149 13.11 -14.17 16.01
CA ALA A 149 13.34 -14.83 17.31
C ALA A 149 13.26 -16.37 17.24
N SER A 150 12.82 -16.96 16.12
CA SER A 150 12.73 -18.41 15.91
C SER A 150 14.10 -19.01 15.59
N PRO A 151 14.27 -20.35 15.67
CA PRO A 151 15.51 -21.01 15.24
C PRO A 151 15.87 -20.79 13.78
N ARG A 152 14.89 -20.48 12.92
CA ARG A 152 15.13 -20.19 11.50
C ARG A 152 15.74 -18.81 11.27
N GLY A 153 15.52 -17.84 12.18
CA GLY A 153 15.95 -16.46 11.96
C GLY A 153 15.27 -15.78 10.80
N ILE A 154 15.75 -14.60 10.42
CA ILE A 154 15.20 -13.80 9.33
C ILE A 154 16.31 -13.14 8.51
N VAL A 155 16.10 -13.05 7.19
CA VAL A 155 16.88 -12.19 6.28
C VAL A 155 15.93 -11.42 5.36
N TRP A 156 16.40 -10.27 4.87
CA TRP A 156 15.68 -9.42 3.92
C TRP A 156 16.51 -9.31 2.64
N PRO A 157 16.01 -9.80 1.49
CA PRO A 157 16.68 -9.63 0.20
C PRO A 157 16.85 -8.16 -0.15
N GLU A 158 18.07 -7.76 -0.53
CA GLU A 158 18.37 -6.38 -0.90
C GLU A 158 17.88 -6.05 -2.32
N LEU A 159 17.37 -4.82 -2.47
CA LEU A 159 17.09 -4.20 -3.75
C LEU A 159 18.21 -3.19 -4.06
N ASP A 160 19.16 -3.53 -4.93
CA ASP A 160 20.22 -2.59 -5.31
C ASP A 160 19.58 -1.29 -5.88
N PRO A 161 19.77 -0.12 -5.25
CA PRO A 161 19.18 1.12 -5.72
C PRO A 161 19.73 1.57 -7.07
N ASN A 162 20.86 1.00 -7.53
CA ASN A 162 21.47 1.28 -8.81
C ASN A 162 21.01 0.33 -9.94
N ASP A 163 20.29 -0.76 -9.64
CA ASP A 163 19.70 -1.64 -10.64
C ASP A 163 18.45 -1.01 -11.26
N LYS A 164 18.67 -0.09 -12.22
CA LYS A 164 17.60 0.63 -12.91
C LYS A 164 16.61 -0.29 -13.62
N GLU A 165 17.07 -1.39 -14.18
CA GLU A 165 16.20 -2.35 -14.86
C GLU A 165 15.39 -3.18 -13.86
N GLY A 166 15.95 -3.54 -12.71
CA GLY A 166 15.24 -4.16 -11.61
C GLY A 166 14.12 -3.24 -11.09
N TRP A 167 14.44 -1.97 -10.82
CA TRP A 167 13.44 -0.99 -10.39
C TRP A 167 12.36 -0.73 -11.44
N LYS A 168 12.72 -0.68 -12.72
CA LYS A 168 11.74 -0.55 -13.80
C LYS A 168 10.76 -1.72 -13.85
N ARG A 169 11.24 -2.96 -13.69
CA ARG A 169 10.39 -4.15 -13.63
C ARG A 169 9.48 -4.13 -12.38
N LEU A 170 10.04 -3.81 -11.21
CA LEU A 170 9.30 -3.70 -9.97
C LEU A 170 8.18 -2.65 -10.08
N GLN A 171 8.51 -1.45 -10.58
CA GLN A 171 7.56 -0.35 -10.72
C GLN A 171 6.54 -0.55 -11.84
N ALA A 172 6.78 -1.46 -12.78
CA ALA A 172 5.76 -1.89 -13.74
C ALA A 172 4.62 -2.66 -13.06
N VAL A 173 4.91 -3.40 -11.99
CA VAL A 173 3.92 -4.11 -11.15
C VAL A 173 3.34 -3.18 -10.08
N ALA A 174 4.22 -2.48 -9.35
CA ALA A 174 3.87 -1.66 -8.19
C ALA A 174 4.53 -0.27 -8.30
N PRO A 175 3.94 0.68 -9.06
CA PRO A 175 4.56 1.97 -9.40
C PRO A 175 4.77 2.89 -8.20
N TYR A 176 4.15 2.60 -7.08
CA TYR A 176 4.23 3.36 -5.83
C TYR A 176 5.47 3.04 -4.98
N PHE A 177 6.17 1.94 -5.24
CA PHE A 177 7.39 1.61 -4.51
C PHE A 177 8.58 2.47 -4.96
N GLN A 178 9.34 2.93 -3.96
CA GLN A 178 10.59 3.66 -4.14
C GLN A 178 11.72 2.99 -3.35
N PRO A 179 12.99 3.12 -3.79
CA PRO A 179 14.13 2.69 -3.00
C PRO A 179 14.09 3.31 -1.61
N HIS A 180 14.35 2.50 -0.58
CA HIS A 180 14.31 2.97 0.80
C HIS A 180 15.43 2.36 1.63
N LYS A 181 16.16 3.21 2.37
CA LYS A 181 17.15 2.81 3.37
C LYS A 181 16.43 2.50 4.67
N VAL A 182 16.20 1.22 4.92
CA VAL A 182 15.50 0.73 6.11
C VAL A 182 16.48 0.63 7.27
N THR A 183 16.22 1.36 8.34
CA THR A 183 17.03 1.37 9.55
C THR A 183 16.30 0.79 10.77
N SER A 184 15.10 0.24 10.54
CA SER A 184 14.29 -0.44 11.54
C SER A 184 13.61 -1.65 10.92
N ALA A 185 14.08 -2.84 11.25
CA ALA A 185 13.53 -4.11 10.76
C ALA A 185 13.73 -5.22 11.79
N ALA A 186 12.95 -6.31 11.66
CA ALA A 186 13.20 -7.53 12.40
C ALA A 186 14.56 -8.12 12.02
N GLY A 187 15.31 -8.64 13.00
CA GLY A 187 16.69 -9.11 12.84
C GLY A 187 17.71 -8.06 13.25
N GLU A 188 18.94 -8.17 12.75
CA GLU A 188 20.08 -7.33 13.13
C GLU A 188 20.22 -6.06 12.26
N TYR A 189 19.11 -5.36 12.01
CA TYR A 189 19.07 -4.16 11.17
C TYR A 189 18.92 -2.89 12.01
N SER A 190 19.73 -1.87 11.68
CA SER A 190 19.80 -0.62 12.43
C SER A 190 20.30 0.53 11.54
N LYS A 191 20.51 1.71 12.13
CA LYS A 191 21.14 2.85 11.43
C LYS A 191 22.55 2.52 10.94
N ASP A 192 23.31 1.70 11.68
CA ASP A 192 24.68 1.30 11.36
C ASP A 192 24.74 0.07 10.45
N ASN A 193 23.70 -0.73 10.42
CA ASN A 193 23.52 -1.89 9.55
C ASN A 193 22.15 -1.84 8.85
N PRO A 194 21.94 -0.91 7.89
CA PRO A 194 20.65 -0.77 7.23
C PRO A 194 20.43 -1.86 6.17
N TRP A 195 19.18 -2.14 5.88
CA TRP A 195 18.76 -2.89 4.71
C TRP A 195 18.30 -1.94 3.59
N ILE A 196 18.67 -2.20 2.35
CA ILE A 196 18.15 -1.47 1.20
C ILE A 196 16.98 -2.25 0.61
N GLY A 197 15.79 -1.73 0.84
CA GLY A 197 14.54 -2.32 0.39
C GLY A 197 13.67 -1.33 -0.36
N ALA A 198 12.35 -1.55 -0.32
CA ALA A 198 11.36 -0.66 -0.89
C ALA A 198 10.47 -0.06 0.21
N SER A 199 9.87 1.08 -0.09
CA SER A 199 8.82 1.66 0.73
C SER A 199 7.86 2.49 -0.13
N TYR A 200 6.70 2.76 0.43
CA TYR A 200 5.76 3.81 0.04
C TYR A 200 5.23 4.46 1.32
N PRO A 201 4.58 5.62 1.26
CA PRO A 201 3.96 6.21 2.45
C PRO A 201 3.02 5.21 3.15
N TYR A 202 3.37 4.80 4.39
CA TYR A 202 2.62 3.80 5.16
C TYR A 202 2.81 4.04 6.68
N PRO A 203 1.73 3.95 7.50
CA PRO A 203 0.34 3.87 7.10
C PRO A 203 -0.18 5.18 6.49
N ILE A 204 -1.27 5.08 5.72
CA ILE A 204 -1.94 6.23 5.13
C ILE A 204 -3.25 6.43 5.88
N LEU A 205 -3.46 7.60 6.46
CA LEU A 205 -4.76 7.94 7.03
C LEU A 205 -5.64 8.56 5.95
N VAL A 206 -6.75 7.90 5.65
CA VAL A 206 -7.68 8.33 4.61
C VAL A 206 -9.09 8.56 5.15
N ALA A 207 -9.84 9.38 4.44
CA ALA A 207 -11.23 9.71 4.65
C ALA A 207 -12.00 9.62 3.32
N ASN A 208 -13.33 9.74 3.35
CA ASN A 208 -14.11 10.01 2.13
C ASN A 208 -14.02 11.50 1.76
N ALA A 209 -14.27 11.82 0.48
CA ALA A 209 -14.23 13.20 -0.02
C ALA A 209 -15.25 14.13 0.66
N ASP A 210 -16.35 13.56 1.14
CA ASP A 210 -17.45 14.27 1.86
C ASP A 210 -17.31 14.28 3.39
N THR A 211 -16.17 13.81 3.91
CA THR A 211 -15.86 13.91 5.34
C THR A 211 -15.87 15.36 5.79
N ASP A 212 -16.41 15.63 7.00
CA ASP A 212 -16.50 16.98 7.56
C ASP A 212 -15.14 17.71 7.47
N PRO A 213 -15.05 18.84 6.75
CA PRO A 213 -13.80 19.58 6.60
C PRO A 213 -13.18 20.02 7.95
N LYS A 214 -14.00 20.26 8.98
CA LYS A 214 -13.51 20.60 10.32
C LYS A 214 -12.82 19.42 10.98
N LEU A 215 -13.31 18.20 10.75
CA LEU A 215 -12.65 17.01 11.26
C LEU A 215 -11.30 16.82 10.55
N ALA A 216 -11.25 16.93 9.22
CA ALA A 216 -10.03 16.78 8.44
C ALA A 216 -8.96 17.83 8.82
N ASP A 217 -9.35 19.10 8.92
CA ASP A 217 -8.48 20.20 9.38
C ASP A 217 -7.94 19.96 10.79
N SER A 218 -8.82 19.62 11.73
CA SER A 218 -8.42 19.36 13.12
C SER A 218 -7.44 18.20 13.22
N LEU A 219 -7.60 17.16 12.41
CA LEU A 219 -6.71 16.00 12.40
C LEU A 219 -5.33 16.36 11.89
N ILE A 220 -5.23 17.01 10.72
CA ILE A 220 -3.91 17.33 10.15
C ILE A 220 -3.13 18.30 11.07
N ARG A 221 -3.82 19.27 11.72
CA ARG A 221 -3.19 20.14 12.71
C ARG A 221 -2.67 19.35 13.91
N VAL A 222 -3.46 18.43 14.47
CA VAL A 222 -3.01 17.57 15.58
C VAL A 222 -1.79 16.74 15.18
N PHE A 223 -1.76 16.18 13.97
CA PHE A 223 -0.60 15.42 13.50
C PHE A 223 0.67 16.26 13.45
N HIS A 224 0.61 17.52 13.05
CA HIS A 224 1.79 18.37 12.90
C HIS A 224 2.09 19.20 14.16
N GLU A 225 1.11 19.86 14.73
CA GLU A 225 1.31 20.75 15.89
C GLU A 225 1.61 19.99 17.19
N ASP A 226 1.08 18.78 17.32
CA ASP A 226 1.30 17.90 18.47
C ASP A 226 2.37 16.82 18.21
N PHE A 227 3.11 16.89 17.08
CA PHE A 227 4.06 15.85 16.67
C PHE A 227 5.06 15.47 17.78
N ASP A 228 5.66 16.45 18.45
CA ASP A 228 6.61 16.22 19.54
C ASP A 228 6.04 15.46 20.75
N LYS A 229 4.70 15.47 20.91
CA LYS A 229 4.04 14.76 22.01
C LYS A 229 3.89 13.26 21.78
N TYR A 230 3.96 12.81 20.51
CA TYR A 230 3.69 11.40 20.17
C TYR A 230 4.75 10.73 19.30
N LYS A 231 5.70 11.46 18.72
CA LYS A 231 6.71 10.92 17.78
C LYS A 231 7.47 9.70 18.32
N ASP A 232 7.71 9.65 19.63
CA ASP A 232 8.44 8.58 20.30
C ASP A 232 7.52 7.54 20.98
N ALA A 233 6.18 7.68 20.86
CA ALA A 233 5.23 6.82 21.56
C ALA A 233 5.13 5.40 20.95
N ALA A 234 5.47 5.23 19.67
CA ALA A 234 5.54 3.94 19.02
C ALA A 234 6.55 3.95 17.86
N PRO A 235 7.14 2.77 17.50
CA PRO A 235 7.97 2.64 16.31
C PRO A 235 7.23 3.12 15.06
N GLY A 236 7.88 3.98 14.27
CA GLY A 236 7.31 4.52 13.03
C GLY A 236 6.57 5.86 13.17
N ASN A 237 6.21 6.29 14.38
CA ASN A 237 5.53 7.58 14.57
C ASN A 237 6.33 8.78 14.06
N GLY A 238 7.66 8.70 14.06
CA GLY A 238 8.53 9.72 13.45
C GLY A 238 8.23 10.00 11.97
N GLY A 239 7.64 9.03 11.27
CA GLY A 239 7.25 9.17 9.86
C GLY A 239 6.07 10.12 9.61
N TYR A 240 5.37 10.57 10.65
CA TYR A 240 4.31 11.58 10.53
C TYR A 240 4.82 13.01 10.63
N SER A 241 6.15 13.23 10.73
CA SER A 241 6.70 14.59 10.67
C SER A 241 6.33 15.27 9.35
N LEU A 242 6.30 16.60 9.36
CA LEU A 242 6.01 17.40 8.15
C LEU A 242 7.00 17.07 7.02
N ASP A 243 8.31 16.98 7.35
CA ASP A 243 9.37 16.64 6.38
C ASP A 243 9.24 15.23 5.78
N SER A 244 8.45 14.36 6.39
CA SER A 244 8.22 12.98 5.94
C SER A 244 6.92 12.80 5.16
N GLN A 245 6.22 13.89 4.83
CA GLN A 245 4.99 13.82 4.03
C GLN A 245 5.32 13.68 2.55
N ASN A 246 4.55 12.83 1.84
CA ASN A 246 4.55 12.78 0.38
C ASN A 246 3.32 13.52 -0.15
N LEU A 247 3.49 14.80 -0.49
CA LEU A 247 2.40 15.66 -0.95
C LEU A 247 2.05 15.46 -2.44
N GLU A 248 2.78 14.62 -3.15
CA GLU A 248 2.50 14.20 -4.53
C GLU A 248 2.11 12.70 -4.60
N TRP A 249 1.42 12.21 -3.56
CA TRP A 249 0.96 10.82 -3.50
C TRP A 249 -0.09 10.51 -4.58
N VAL A 250 -0.34 9.21 -4.81
CA VAL A 250 -1.23 8.72 -5.88
C VAL A 250 -2.74 8.86 -5.59
N ILE A 251 -3.11 9.26 -4.38
CA ILE A 251 -4.49 9.54 -3.95
C ILE A 251 -4.58 11.04 -3.63
N PRO A 252 -5.63 11.74 -4.07
CA PRO A 252 -5.77 13.17 -3.75
C PRO A 252 -5.95 13.41 -2.25
N PHE A 253 -5.40 14.51 -1.75
CA PHE A 253 -5.61 14.98 -0.38
C PHE A 253 -7.02 15.54 -0.19
N HIS A 254 -7.50 15.55 1.06
CA HIS A 254 -8.74 16.21 1.42
C HIS A 254 -8.61 17.74 1.29
N ASP A 255 -9.64 18.43 0.80
CA ASP A 255 -9.56 19.87 0.50
C ASP A 255 -9.17 20.72 1.72
N ALA A 256 -9.64 20.36 2.92
CA ALA A 256 -9.24 21.02 4.16
C ALA A 256 -7.75 20.78 4.50
N VAL A 257 -7.20 19.62 4.15
CA VAL A 257 -5.77 19.32 4.33
C VAL A 257 -4.92 20.12 3.33
N VAL A 258 -5.38 20.23 2.08
CA VAL A 258 -4.74 21.12 1.08
C VAL A 258 -4.73 22.56 1.57
N ALA A 259 -5.86 23.03 2.13
CA ALA A 259 -5.96 24.38 2.68
C ALA A 259 -4.96 24.61 3.83
N TYR A 260 -4.80 23.63 4.73
CA TYR A 260 -3.81 23.67 5.81
C TYR A 260 -2.36 23.75 5.26
N TYR A 261 -1.98 22.89 4.30
CA TYR A 261 -0.64 22.95 3.71
C TYR A 261 -0.35 24.27 2.99
N LYS A 262 -1.36 24.88 2.36
CA LYS A 262 -1.26 26.24 1.79
C LYS A 262 -1.06 27.30 2.88
N GLU A 263 -1.77 27.19 3.99
CA GLU A 263 -1.67 28.12 5.14
C GLU A 263 -0.23 28.14 5.70
N ILE A 264 0.40 26.95 5.84
CA ILE A 264 1.76 26.85 6.36
C ILE A 264 2.86 26.99 5.30
N GLY A 265 2.51 27.23 4.02
CA GLY A 265 3.47 27.49 2.92
C GLY A 265 4.12 26.24 2.31
N GLU A 266 3.61 25.05 2.60
CA GLU A 266 4.15 23.76 2.13
C GLU A 266 3.48 23.24 0.86
N TRP A 267 2.51 23.97 0.27
CA TRP A 267 1.78 23.55 -0.91
C TRP A 267 2.16 24.39 -2.13
N THR A 268 2.78 23.76 -3.14
CA THR A 268 3.23 24.40 -4.37
C THR A 268 2.17 24.33 -5.48
N ASP A 269 2.38 25.15 -6.55
CA ASP A 269 1.54 25.08 -7.76
C ASP A 269 1.66 23.71 -8.47
N ALA A 270 2.83 23.07 -8.42
CA ALA A 270 3.03 21.72 -8.96
C ALA A 270 2.19 20.69 -8.22
N MET A 271 2.17 20.74 -6.89
CA MET A 271 1.32 19.88 -6.04
C MET A 271 -0.16 20.13 -6.32
N GLN A 272 -0.58 21.40 -6.53
CA GLN A 272 -1.96 21.70 -6.89
C GLN A 272 -2.33 21.10 -8.26
N ALA A 273 -1.46 21.22 -9.25
CA ALA A 273 -1.71 20.63 -10.57
C ALA A 273 -1.78 19.08 -10.50
N HIS A 274 -0.95 18.45 -9.66
CA HIS A 274 -1.02 17.03 -9.38
C HIS A 274 -2.34 16.65 -8.70
N GLN A 275 -2.74 17.35 -7.65
CA GLN A 275 -4.01 17.20 -6.95
C GLN A 275 -5.20 17.26 -7.91
N ASP A 276 -5.26 18.30 -8.75
CA ASP A 276 -6.35 18.52 -9.70
C ASP A 276 -6.44 17.36 -10.73
N LYS A 277 -5.29 16.85 -11.17
CA LYS A 277 -5.21 15.69 -12.06
C LYS A 277 -5.76 14.43 -11.39
N LEU A 278 -5.46 14.19 -10.12
CA LEU A 278 -5.97 13.04 -9.37
C LEU A 278 -7.47 13.14 -9.11
N VAL A 279 -7.98 14.32 -8.75
CA VAL A 279 -9.42 14.55 -8.58
C VAL A 279 -10.15 14.36 -9.91
N LYS A 280 -9.61 14.88 -11.02
CA LYS A 280 -10.16 14.64 -12.37
C LYS A 280 -10.21 13.14 -12.69
N ARG A 281 -9.13 12.40 -12.37
CA ARG A 281 -9.07 10.95 -12.56
C ARG A 281 -10.18 10.22 -11.80
N GLN A 282 -10.36 10.52 -10.52
CA GLN A 282 -11.43 9.91 -9.72
C GLN A 282 -12.83 10.22 -10.29
N ASN A 283 -13.07 11.44 -10.74
CA ASN A 283 -14.35 11.82 -11.33
C ASN A 283 -14.62 11.01 -12.61
N ILE A 284 -13.62 10.79 -13.47
CA ILE A 284 -13.73 9.94 -14.67
C ILE A 284 -14.08 8.51 -14.25
N LEU A 285 -13.37 7.95 -13.29
CA LEU A 285 -13.59 6.58 -12.81
C LEU A 285 -15.00 6.40 -12.25
N MET A 286 -15.46 7.30 -11.39
CA MET A 286 -16.81 7.24 -10.81
C MET A 286 -17.90 7.39 -11.87
N GLN A 287 -17.71 8.27 -12.86
CA GLN A 287 -18.66 8.41 -13.96
C GLN A 287 -18.69 7.17 -14.85
N THR A 288 -17.52 6.62 -15.18
CA THR A 288 -17.40 5.39 -15.97
C THR A 288 -18.04 4.20 -15.24
N TRP A 289 -17.80 4.08 -13.93
CA TRP A 289 -18.44 3.05 -13.09
C TRP A 289 -19.97 3.15 -13.12
N LYS A 290 -20.50 4.36 -12.92
CA LYS A 290 -21.94 4.59 -13.00
C LYS A 290 -22.53 4.19 -14.35
N THR A 291 -21.83 4.51 -15.43
CA THR A 291 -22.25 4.13 -16.79
C THR A 291 -22.18 2.62 -16.98
N TYR A 292 -21.06 1.99 -16.59
CA TYR A 292 -20.87 0.55 -16.72
C TYR A 292 -21.92 -0.25 -15.96
N THR A 293 -22.12 0.07 -14.67
CA THR A 293 -23.11 -0.63 -13.83
C THR A 293 -24.57 -0.34 -14.23
N GLY A 294 -24.84 0.81 -14.86
CA GLY A 294 -26.16 1.17 -15.37
C GLY A 294 -26.55 0.47 -16.70
N ASN A 295 -25.62 -0.17 -17.38
CA ASN A 295 -25.81 -0.80 -18.69
C ASN A 295 -25.93 -2.34 -18.64
N ASN A 296 -26.50 -2.89 -17.57
CA ASN A 296 -26.69 -4.34 -17.38
C ASN A 296 -25.40 -5.14 -17.59
N PRO A 297 -24.36 -4.93 -16.79
CA PRO A 297 -23.11 -5.65 -16.92
C PRO A 297 -23.32 -7.16 -16.66
N PRO A 298 -22.37 -8.02 -17.06
CA PRO A 298 -22.41 -9.45 -16.78
C PRO A 298 -22.66 -9.75 -15.30
N SER A 299 -23.43 -10.79 -15.01
CA SER A 299 -23.66 -11.28 -13.64
C SER A 299 -22.54 -12.22 -13.14
N ASP A 300 -21.75 -12.76 -14.04
CA ASP A 300 -20.55 -13.53 -13.72
C ASP A 300 -19.45 -12.59 -13.20
N GLU A 301 -18.80 -12.94 -12.09
CA GLU A 301 -17.86 -12.07 -11.40
C GLU A 301 -16.59 -11.78 -12.23
N GLU A 302 -16.07 -12.78 -12.95
CA GLU A 302 -14.89 -12.62 -13.79
C GLU A 302 -15.20 -11.74 -15.01
N ALA A 303 -16.28 -12.06 -15.73
CA ALA A 303 -16.74 -11.26 -16.86
C ALA A 303 -17.12 -9.82 -16.45
N PHE A 304 -17.67 -9.62 -15.26
CA PHE A 304 -17.94 -8.29 -14.71
C PHE A 304 -16.65 -7.53 -14.50
N ARG A 305 -15.66 -8.15 -13.85
CA ARG A 305 -14.34 -7.54 -13.57
C ARG A 305 -13.65 -7.14 -14.86
N ASP A 306 -13.57 -8.06 -15.82
CA ASP A 306 -12.91 -7.82 -17.11
C ASP A 306 -13.58 -6.67 -17.86
N GLY A 307 -14.90 -6.67 -17.95
CA GLY A 307 -15.66 -5.59 -18.60
C GLY A 307 -15.48 -4.23 -17.89
N TRP A 308 -15.40 -4.21 -16.56
CA TRP A 308 -15.09 -3.00 -15.81
C TRP A 308 -13.67 -2.51 -16.09
N MET A 309 -12.67 -3.41 -16.06
CA MET A 309 -11.27 -3.06 -16.29
C MET A 309 -11.06 -2.48 -17.69
N ASP A 310 -11.74 -3.04 -18.71
CA ASP A 310 -11.71 -2.52 -20.09
C ASP A 310 -12.38 -1.14 -20.20
N ALA A 311 -13.56 -0.97 -19.61
CA ALA A 311 -14.27 0.31 -19.59
C ALA A 311 -13.44 1.41 -18.89
N ARG A 312 -12.83 1.05 -17.75
CA ARG A 312 -11.93 1.89 -16.97
C ARG A 312 -10.71 2.32 -17.79
N ALA A 313 -10.01 1.36 -18.41
CA ALA A 313 -8.81 1.63 -19.21
C ALA A 313 -9.15 2.55 -20.38
N THR A 314 -10.22 2.25 -21.13
CA THR A 314 -10.70 3.05 -22.26
C THR A 314 -10.98 4.50 -21.86
N ALA A 315 -11.69 4.72 -20.75
CA ALA A 315 -12.04 6.06 -20.28
C ALA A 315 -10.81 6.88 -19.85
N LEU A 316 -9.85 6.24 -19.18
CA LEU A 316 -8.62 6.90 -18.75
C LEU A 316 -7.73 7.24 -19.95
N GLU A 317 -7.56 6.33 -20.90
CA GLU A 317 -6.78 6.56 -22.13
C GLU A 317 -7.38 7.68 -22.98
N ALA A 318 -8.71 7.72 -23.12
CA ALA A 318 -9.42 8.80 -23.81
C ALA A 318 -9.19 10.17 -23.14
N ALA A 319 -8.92 10.19 -21.84
CA ALA A 319 -8.57 11.40 -21.08
C ALA A 319 -7.06 11.70 -21.06
N GLY A 320 -6.23 10.92 -21.77
CA GLY A 320 -4.78 11.04 -21.79
C GLY A 320 -4.11 10.60 -20.49
N MET A 321 -4.74 9.70 -19.74
CA MET A 321 -4.25 9.17 -18.45
C MET A 321 -3.84 7.70 -18.58
N ASN A 322 -2.71 7.33 -17.97
CA ASN A 322 -2.31 5.92 -17.90
C ASN A 322 -3.28 5.14 -17.00
N PRO A 323 -3.88 4.03 -17.44
CA PRO A 323 -4.74 3.21 -16.60
C PRO A 323 -4.01 2.52 -15.44
N VAL A 324 -2.69 2.34 -15.49
CA VAL A 324 -1.79 1.69 -14.50
C VAL A 324 -2.10 0.20 -14.35
N PHE A 325 -3.31 -0.15 -13.89
CA PHE A 325 -3.80 -1.53 -13.83
C PHE A 325 -4.61 -1.84 -15.09
N ARG A 326 -4.44 -3.04 -15.65
CA ARG A 326 -5.17 -3.55 -16.81
C ARG A 326 -5.69 -4.97 -16.55
#